data_daa01ee9cd2c1d913698befdea87c2cd
#
_entry.id   daa01ee9cd2c1d913698befdea87c2cd
#
_cell.length_a   1.000
_cell.length_b   1.000
_cell.length_c   1.000
_cell.angle_alpha   90.00
_cell.angle_beta   90.00
_cell.angle_gamma   90.00
#
_symmetry.space_group_name_H-M   'P 1'
#
loop_
_entity.id
_entity.type
_entity.pdbx_description
1 polymer ?
#
loop_
_entity_poly.entity_id
_entity_poly.type
_entity_poly.pdbx_seq_one_letter_code
_entity_poly.pdbx_strand_id
1 'polypeptide(L)'
;VYRGNDDVINGFNFDIDRAVWKHKVIFDKDRFYIGIMMPDGEYHSFHGVNENGNVATLLYVHGNENAKREDADKGLTIADLMERFIRAELSFDEVLAFVETHEVKYAKGATMQGMISDKRGRVLIIEPGLGFKEEESPKRYSLMTNYSLLRPESTSAFLTPGDDRYERAKVLLDERTGDFSVSDAFSVLKAVRQEGVWATRVTFVYSEREHSVYCVENNRFGKIEKFAFPEP
;
A
#
# COMPACT_ATOMS: atom_id res chain seq x y z
N VAL A 1 -3.28 1.20 -7.39
CA VAL A 1 -2.52 0.93 -8.62
C VAL A 1 -3.37 1.25 -9.83
N TYR A 2 -2.87 2.07 -10.73
CA TYR A 2 -3.54 2.39 -12.00
C TYR A 2 -2.71 1.86 -13.17
N ARG A 3 -3.38 1.17 -14.09
CA ARG A 3 -2.78 0.58 -15.30
C ARG A 3 -3.15 1.43 -16.49
N GLY A 4 -2.24 2.33 -16.87
CA GLY A 4 -2.36 3.15 -18.09
C GLY A 4 -1.92 2.40 -19.34
N ASN A 5 -2.01 3.08 -20.49
CA ASN A 5 -1.52 2.50 -21.75
C ASN A 5 0.00 2.36 -21.76
N ASP A 6 0.71 3.35 -21.18
CA ASP A 6 2.16 3.47 -21.24
C ASP A 6 2.83 3.54 -19.86
N ASP A 7 2.06 3.43 -18.76
CA ASP A 7 2.59 3.54 -17.41
C ASP A 7 1.78 2.71 -16.39
N VAL A 8 2.46 2.22 -15.39
CA VAL A 8 1.87 1.68 -14.16
C VAL A 8 2.13 2.66 -13.04
N ILE A 9 1.06 3.26 -12.53
CA ILE A 9 1.16 4.26 -11.46
C ILE A 9 0.64 3.70 -10.15
N ASN A 10 1.49 3.70 -9.14
CA ASN A 10 1.14 3.33 -7.78
C ASN A 10 1.05 4.57 -6.91
N GLY A 11 -0.02 4.69 -6.12
CA GLY A 11 -0.19 5.80 -5.20
C GLY A 11 -0.63 5.35 -3.82
N PHE A 12 -0.13 6.01 -2.78
CA PHE A 12 -0.39 5.65 -1.40
C PHE A 12 -0.44 6.87 -0.47
N ASN A 13 -1.43 6.89 0.42
CA ASN A 13 -1.51 7.79 1.56
C ASN A 13 -1.19 7.02 2.84
N PHE A 14 -0.18 7.48 3.54
CA PHE A 14 0.21 6.94 4.84
C PHE A 14 -0.36 7.82 5.96
N ASP A 15 -1.33 7.26 6.67
CA ASP A 15 -2.06 7.90 7.75
C ASP A 15 -1.57 7.33 9.08
N ILE A 16 -1.09 8.19 10.00
CA ILE A 16 -0.54 7.72 11.26
C ILE A 16 -0.65 8.76 12.37
N ASP A 17 -0.88 8.27 13.59
CA ASP A 17 -0.77 9.06 14.80
C ASP A 17 0.70 9.18 15.24
N ARG A 18 1.25 10.39 15.18
CA ARG A 18 2.63 10.68 15.59
C ARG A 18 2.88 10.58 17.09
N ALA A 19 1.84 10.61 17.89
CA ALA A 19 1.99 10.42 19.34
C ALA A 19 2.31 8.95 19.67
N VAL A 20 1.90 8.02 18.77
CA VAL A 20 2.09 6.57 18.97
C VAL A 20 3.26 6.05 18.15
N TRP A 21 3.43 6.52 16.91
CA TRP A 21 4.38 5.95 15.96
C TRP A 21 5.38 6.97 15.42
N LYS A 22 6.66 6.64 15.47
CA LYS A 22 7.70 7.38 14.76
C LYS A 22 7.85 6.84 13.36
N HIS A 23 7.95 7.75 12.38
CA HIS A 23 8.18 7.40 10.99
C HIS A 23 9.14 8.39 10.34
N LYS A 24 9.73 7.99 9.23
CA LYS A 24 10.51 8.85 8.34
C LYS A 24 10.47 8.33 6.91
N VAL A 25 10.62 9.23 5.94
CA VAL A 25 10.87 8.86 4.55
C VAL A 25 12.34 8.50 4.41
N ILE A 26 12.62 7.36 3.78
CA ILE A 26 13.96 6.86 3.52
C ILE A 26 14.07 6.55 2.03
N PHE A 27 15.12 7.08 1.42
CA PHE A 27 15.52 6.72 0.06
C PHE A 27 16.94 6.18 0.11
N ASP A 28 17.06 4.89 -0.09
CA ASP A 28 18.31 4.21 -0.29
C ASP A 28 18.56 4.05 -1.79
N LYS A 29 19.74 3.59 -2.17
CA LYS A 29 20.13 3.44 -3.59
C LYS A 29 19.12 2.61 -4.39
N ASP A 30 18.55 1.59 -3.78
CA ASP A 30 17.71 0.56 -4.40
C ASP A 30 16.24 0.59 -3.94
N ARG A 31 15.90 1.45 -2.95
CA ARG A 31 14.56 1.48 -2.35
C ARG A 31 14.15 2.87 -1.89
N PHE A 32 12.85 3.16 -2.06
CA PHE A 32 12.14 4.23 -1.37
C PHE A 32 11.13 3.59 -0.40
N TYR A 33 11.12 3.99 0.85
CA TYR A 33 10.13 3.48 1.80
C TYR A 33 9.80 4.46 2.93
N ILE A 34 8.61 4.26 3.52
CA ILE A 34 8.22 4.91 4.75
C ILE A 34 8.65 4.00 5.89
N GLY A 35 9.75 4.36 6.55
CA GLY A 35 10.26 3.63 7.70
C GLY A 35 9.41 3.87 8.93
N ILE A 36 8.96 2.79 9.57
CA ILE A 36 8.25 2.82 10.85
C ILE A 36 9.19 2.28 11.92
N MET A 37 9.41 3.08 12.97
CA MET A 37 10.22 2.66 14.12
C MET A 37 9.51 1.56 14.88
N MET A 38 10.13 0.40 14.95
CA MET A 38 9.62 -0.75 15.68
C MET A 38 10.29 -0.90 17.06
N PRO A 39 9.78 -1.77 17.95
CA PRO A 39 10.33 -1.95 19.30
C PRO A 39 11.79 -2.42 19.37
N ASP A 40 12.31 -3.00 18.29
CA ASP A 40 13.73 -3.36 18.14
C ASP A 40 14.66 -2.16 17.93
N GLY A 41 14.08 -0.96 17.74
CA GLY A 41 14.82 0.28 17.50
C GLY A 41 15.16 0.55 16.05
N GLU A 42 14.73 -0.32 15.11
CA GLU A 42 14.99 -0.20 13.68
C GLU A 42 13.79 0.37 12.92
N TYR A 43 14.06 0.96 11.74
CA TYR A 43 13.03 1.43 10.83
C TYR A 43 12.70 0.35 9.80
N HIS A 44 11.51 -0.23 9.90
CA HIS A 44 11.03 -1.27 9.02
C HIS A 44 10.29 -0.72 7.80
N SER A 45 10.43 -1.41 6.65
CA SER A 45 9.92 -0.99 5.35
C SER A 45 8.64 -1.74 4.96
N PHE A 46 7.50 -1.38 5.59
CA PHE A 46 6.21 -2.01 5.29
C PHE A 46 5.47 -1.33 4.13
N HIS A 47 5.91 -0.15 3.72
CA HIS A 47 5.32 0.66 2.65
C HIS A 47 6.43 1.26 1.81
N GLY A 48 6.46 0.97 0.53
CA GLY A 48 7.49 1.50 -0.34
C GLY A 48 7.55 0.85 -1.70
N VAL A 49 8.64 1.13 -2.39
CA VAL A 49 8.95 0.61 -3.73
C VAL A 49 10.45 0.37 -3.84
N ASN A 50 10.83 -0.66 -4.58
CA ASN A 50 12.24 -0.91 -4.92
C ASN A 50 12.54 -0.60 -6.39
N GLU A 51 13.82 -0.63 -6.75
CA GLU A 51 14.31 -0.37 -8.11
C GLU A 51 13.79 -1.34 -9.17
N ASN A 52 13.24 -2.51 -8.79
CA ASN A 52 12.64 -3.47 -9.70
C ASN A 52 11.17 -3.14 -10.06
N GLY A 53 10.61 -2.02 -9.52
CA GLY A 53 9.23 -1.65 -9.69
C GLY A 53 8.25 -2.41 -8.80
N ASN A 54 8.74 -3.12 -7.79
CA ASN A 54 7.91 -3.80 -6.81
C ASN A 54 7.44 -2.81 -5.75
N VAL A 55 6.13 -2.66 -5.61
CA VAL A 55 5.51 -1.76 -4.64
C VAL A 55 4.72 -2.57 -3.61
N ALA A 56 4.88 -2.28 -2.34
CA ALA A 56 4.07 -2.85 -1.28
C ALA A 56 3.50 -1.77 -0.36
N THR A 57 2.29 -2.00 0.12
CA THR A 57 1.60 -1.17 1.09
C THR A 57 0.83 -2.02 2.08
N LEU A 58 0.83 -1.62 3.34
CA LEU A 58 0.16 -2.30 4.43
C LEU A 58 -0.86 -1.36 5.04
N LEU A 59 -2.10 -1.80 5.23
CA LEU A 59 -3.18 -1.01 5.81
C LEU A 59 -3.86 -1.76 6.94
N TYR A 60 -4.27 -1.04 7.97
CA TYR A 60 -5.18 -1.56 8.97
C TYR A 60 -6.53 -1.88 8.30
N VAL A 61 -7.14 -3.00 8.67
CA VAL A 61 -8.47 -3.41 8.20
C VAL A 61 -9.43 -3.57 9.37
N HIS A 62 -10.58 -2.94 9.28
CA HIS A 62 -11.63 -3.04 10.28
C HIS A 62 -12.51 -4.27 10.04
N GLY A 63 -13.03 -4.87 11.10
CA GLY A 63 -14.04 -5.91 11.04
C GLY A 63 -13.50 -7.34 10.91
N ASN A 64 -12.19 -7.53 10.85
CA ASN A 64 -11.55 -8.84 10.77
C ASN A 64 -10.83 -9.26 12.06
N GLU A 65 -11.13 -8.61 13.18
CA GLU A 65 -10.50 -8.88 14.47
C GLU A 65 -10.76 -10.31 14.97
N ASN A 66 -11.81 -10.96 14.44
CA ASN A 66 -12.15 -12.36 14.74
C ASN A 66 -11.53 -13.37 13.75
N ALA A 67 -10.84 -12.93 12.70
CA ALA A 67 -10.07 -13.83 11.87
C ALA A 67 -8.97 -14.47 12.74
N LYS A 68 -8.84 -15.78 12.66
CA LYS A 68 -7.98 -16.57 13.56
C LYS A 68 -6.56 -16.00 13.58
N ARG A 69 -6.15 -15.59 14.77
CA ARG A 69 -4.78 -15.17 15.10
C ARG A 69 -4.08 -16.36 15.71
N GLU A 70 -3.72 -17.33 14.92
CA GLU A 70 -2.93 -18.43 15.44
C GLU A 70 -1.46 -18.04 15.40
N ASP A 71 -0.83 -18.14 16.57
CA ASP A 71 0.60 -18.09 16.85
C ASP A 71 1.46 -17.35 15.81
N ALA A 72 1.60 -16.03 16.01
CA ALA A 72 2.53 -15.20 15.26
C ALA A 72 3.99 -15.73 15.30
N ASP A 73 4.26 -16.66 16.21
CA ASP A 73 5.58 -17.25 16.41
C ASP A 73 5.94 -18.31 15.35
N LYS A 74 5.01 -18.70 14.47
CA LYS A 74 5.26 -19.67 13.39
C LYS A 74 4.67 -19.23 12.07
N GLY A 75 5.51 -18.76 11.16
CA GLY A 75 5.17 -18.37 9.80
C GLY A 75 5.39 -16.89 9.52
N LEU A 76 5.26 -16.47 8.26
CA LEU A 76 5.40 -15.07 7.86
C LEU A 76 4.15 -14.28 8.25
N THR A 77 4.38 -13.13 8.90
CA THR A 77 3.32 -12.14 9.07
C THR A 77 3.14 -11.36 7.78
N ILE A 78 1.99 -10.71 7.63
CA ILE A 78 1.75 -9.81 6.48
C ILE A 78 2.79 -8.68 6.43
N ALA A 79 3.25 -8.20 7.57
CA ALA A 79 4.27 -7.15 7.65
C ALA A 79 5.63 -7.66 7.14
N ASP A 80 6.05 -8.88 7.58
CA ASP A 80 7.29 -9.50 7.08
C ASP A 80 7.24 -9.72 5.58
N LEU A 81 6.08 -10.14 5.07
CA LEU A 81 5.90 -10.40 3.63
C LEU A 81 6.06 -9.11 2.82
N MET A 82 5.45 -7.99 3.27
CA MET A 82 5.59 -6.69 2.62
C MET A 82 7.04 -6.21 2.64
N GLU A 83 7.71 -6.34 3.78
CA GLU A 83 9.09 -5.91 3.94
C GLU A 83 10.04 -6.70 3.03
N ARG A 84 9.91 -8.02 2.98
CA ARG A 84 10.72 -8.89 2.10
C ARG A 84 10.51 -8.56 0.63
N PHE A 85 9.28 -8.24 0.24
CA PHE A 85 8.97 -7.86 -1.12
C PHE A 85 9.62 -6.52 -1.50
N ILE A 86 9.57 -5.50 -0.61
CA ILE A 86 10.26 -4.22 -0.82
C ILE A 86 11.78 -4.39 -0.85
N ARG A 87 12.32 -5.34 -0.07
CA ARG A 87 13.75 -5.65 -0.06
C ARG A 87 14.21 -6.48 -1.27
N ALA A 88 13.31 -6.79 -2.20
CA ALA A 88 13.56 -7.69 -3.33
C ALA A 88 14.06 -9.09 -2.94
N GLU A 89 13.76 -9.52 -1.70
CA GLU A 89 14.03 -10.89 -1.23
C GLU A 89 13.00 -11.89 -1.79
N LEU A 90 11.86 -11.40 -2.23
CA LEU A 90 10.79 -12.16 -2.87
C LEU A 90 10.31 -11.42 -4.12
N SER A 91 10.14 -12.15 -5.21
CA SER A 91 9.44 -11.69 -6.41
C SER A 91 7.93 -11.78 -6.24
N PHE A 92 7.17 -11.16 -7.15
CA PHE A 92 5.70 -11.27 -7.17
C PHE A 92 5.24 -12.73 -7.26
N ASP A 93 5.87 -13.51 -8.15
CA ASP A 93 5.51 -14.92 -8.38
C ASP A 93 5.83 -15.80 -7.16
N GLU A 94 6.92 -15.50 -6.43
CA GLU A 94 7.24 -16.21 -5.17
C GLU A 94 6.26 -15.87 -4.05
N VAL A 95 5.81 -14.60 -3.96
CA VAL A 95 4.76 -14.24 -2.99
C VAL A 95 3.44 -14.92 -3.36
N LEU A 96 3.07 -14.94 -4.64
CA LEU A 96 1.85 -15.62 -5.11
C LEU A 96 1.89 -17.11 -4.76
N ALA A 97 2.96 -17.81 -5.12
CA ALA A 97 3.14 -19.22 -4.80
C ALA A 97 3.13 -19.49 -3.26
N PHE A 98 3.66 -18.55 -2.47
CA PHE A 98 3.61 -18.65 -1.02
C PHE A 98 2.18 -18.57 -0.48
N VAL A 99 1.38 -17.58 -0.90
CA VAL A 99 0.02 -17.41 -0.38
C VAL A 99 -0.97 -18.47 -0.88
N GLU A 100 -0.66 -19.13 -2.00
CA GLU A 100 -1.42 -20.28 -2.50
C GLU A 100 -1.26 -21.53 -1.62
N THR A 101 -0.12 -21.65 -0.93
CA THR A 101 0.26 -22.87 -0.21
C THR A 101 0.43 -22.68 1.30
N HIS A 102 0.54 -21.45 1.76
CA HIS A 102 0.78 -21.12 3.16
C HIS A 102 -0.19 -20.03 3.65
N GLU A 103 -0.56 -20.12 4.90
CA GLU A 103 -1.34 -19.08 5.58
C GLU A 103 -0.42 -17.92 5.96
N VAL A 104 -0.83 -16.70 5.57
CA VAL A 104 -0.21 -15.46 6.05
C VAL A 104 -0.86 -15.06 7.37
N LYS A 105 -0.04 -14.61 8.32
CA LYS A 105 -0.51 -14.31 9.68
C LYS A 105 -0.56 -12.81 9.96
N TYR A 106 -1.38 -12.44 10.94
CA TYR A 106 -1.34 -11.12 11.52
C TYR A 106 -0.14 -10.99 12.47
N ALA A 107 0.44 -9.79 12.52
CA ALA A 107 1.25 -9.41 13.66
C ALA A 107 0.38 -9.34 14.91
N LYS A 108 0.92 -9.71 16.06
CA LYS A 108 0.20 -9.68 17.33
C LYS A 108 -0.41 -8.29 17.60
N GLY A 109 -1.70 -8.25 17.83
CA GLY A 109 -2.42 -7.04 18.22
C GLY A 109 -2.90 -6.13 17.08
N ALA A 110 -2.68 -6.49 15.81
CA ALA A 110 -3.13 -5.68 14.68
C ALA A 110 -3.73 -6.52 13.56
N THR A 111 -4.86 -6.09 13.03
CA THR A 111 -5.44 -6.62 11.80
C THR A 111 -5.00 -5.76 10.63
N MET A 112 -4.32 -6.36 9.66
CA MET A 112 -3.74 -5.65 8.54
C MET A 112 -4.06 -6.39 7.24
N GLN A 113 -4.17 -5.65 6.16
CA GLN A 113 -4.17 -6.19 4.81
C GLN A 113 -3.03 -5.57 4.00
N GLY A 114 -2.48 -6.32 3.09
CA GLY A 114 -1.39 -5.88 2.23
C GLY A 114 -1.80 -5.85 0.76
N MET A 115 -1.26 -4.88 0.03
CA MET A 115 -1.30 -4.86 -1.42
C MET A 115 0.12 -4.79 -1.95
N ILE A 116 0.47 -5.74 -2.81
CA ILE A 116 1.70 -5.67 -3.60
C ILE A 116 1.36 -5.49 -5.08
N SER A 117 2.25 -4.84 -5.80
CA SER A 117 2.20 -4.77 -7.26
C SER A 117 3.60 -4.88 -7.86
N ASP A 118 3.66 -5.37 -9.09
CA ASP A 118 4.88 -5.41 -9.88
C ASP A 118 4.87 -4.38 -11.01
N LYS A 119 5.99 -4.27 -11.72
CA LYS A 119 6.16 -3.38 -12.88
C LYS A 119 5.20 -3.64 -14.04
N ARG A 120 4.54 -4.81 -14.10
CA ARG A 120 3.51 -5.13 -15.10
C ARG A 120 2.14 -4.65 -14.67
N GLY A 121 2.00 -4.14 -13.44
CA GLY A 121 0.74 -3.73 -12.86
C GLY A 121 -0.12 -4.89 -12.36
N ARG A 122 0.42 -6.11 -12.23
CA ARG A 122 -0.25 -7.17 -11.48
C ARG A 122 -0.36 -6.75 -10.03
N VAL A 123 -1.47 -7.06 -9.40
CA VAL A 123 -1.74 -6.72 -8.01
C VAL A 123 -2.16 -7.96 -7.25
N LEU A 124 -1.59 -8.14 -6.06
CA LEU A 124 -2.02 -9.16 -5.13
C LEU A 124 -2.45 -8.46 -3.82
N ILE A 125 -3.70 -8.68 -3.44
CA ILE A 125 -4.28 -8.22 -2.19
C ILE A 125 -4.32 -9.41 -1.25
N ILE A 126 -3.70 -9.27 -0.09
CA ILE A 126 -3.58 -10.34 0.92
C ILE A 126 -4.24 -9.88 2.20
N GLU A 127 -5.17 -10.65 2.68
CA GLU A 127 -5.85 -10.39 3.94
C GLU A 127 -5.74 -11.64 4.83
N PRO A 128 -4.85 -11.63 5.84
CA PRO A 128 -4.61 -12.78 6.70
C PRO A 128 -5.89 -13.34 7.31
N GLY A 129 -6.02 -14.66 7.31
CA GLY A 129 -7.22 -15.36 7.79
C GLY A 129 -8.39 -15.40 6.80
N LEU A 130 -8.34 -14.64 5.69
CA LEU A 130 -9.35 -14.66 4.62
C LEU A 130 -8.78 -15.16 3.29
N GLY A 131 -7.46 -15.04 3.07
CA GLY A 131 -6.80 -15.45 1.85
C GLY A 131 -6.25 -14.28 1.04
N PHE A 132 -6.36 -14.39 -0.29
CA PHE A 132 -5.82 -13.40 -1.21
C PHE A 132 -6.70 -13.24 -2.44
N LYS A 133 -6.45 -12.15 -3.20
CA LYS A 133 -7.07 -11.87 -4.48
C LYS A 133 -6.04 -11.28 -5.43
N GLU A 134 -5.91 -11.88 -6.59
CA GLU A 134 -5.11 -11.34 -7.69
C GLU A 134 -5.96 -10.45 -8.60
N GLU A 135 -5.39 -9.34 -9.05
CA GLU A 135 -6.00 -8.42 -10.00
C GLU A 135 -4.97 -8.00 -11.05
N GLU A 136 -5.35 -8.08 -12.31
CA GLU A 136 -4.51 -7.71 -13.45
C GLU A 136 -5.31 -7.05 -14.58
N SER A 137 -4.65 -6.74 -15.68
CA SER A 137 -5.31 -6.29 -16.91
C SER A 137 -6.39 -7.32 -17.36
N PRO A 138 -7.57 -6.89 -17.87
CA PRO A 138 -7.86 -5.53 -18.34
C PRO A 138 -8.41 -4.57 -17.27
N LYS A 139 -8.41 -4.93 -15.99
CA LYS A 139 -8.86 -4.03 -14.93
C LYS A 139 -7.97 -2.78 -14.87
N ARG A 140 -8.56 -1.60 -15.06
CA ARG A 140 -7.82 -0.33 -15.16
C ARG A 140 -7.11 0.07 -13.88
N TYR A 141 -7.72 -0.22 -12.72
CA TYR A 141 -7.12 0.11 -11.44
C TYR A 141 -7.47 -0.91 -10.35
N SER A 142 -6.63 -0.97 -9.33
CA SER A 142 -6.87 -1.66 -8.08
C SER A 142 -6.85 -0.63 -6.95
N LEU A 143 -7.82 -0.72 -6.06
CA LEU A 143 -8.01 0.23 -4.97
C LEU A 143 -8.18 -0.53 -3.65
N MET A 144 -7.46 -0.09 -2.62
CA MET A 144 -7.53 -0.63 -1.27
C MET A 144 -7.57 0.53 -0.26
N THR A 145 -8.40 0.40 0.76
CA THR A 145 -8.47 1.28 1.91
C THR A 145 -8.53 0.44 3.20
N ASN A 146 -9.08 0.96 4.28
CA ASN A 146 -9.25 0.23 5.53
C ASN A 146 -10.47 -0.73 5.52
N TYR A 147 -11.01 -1.04 4.34
CA TYR A 147 -12.11 -2.00 4.16
C TYR A 147 -11.57 -3.34 3.72
N SER A 148 -12.16 -4.42 4.23
CA SER A 148 -11.92 -5.74 3.70
C SER A 148 -12.41 -5.82 2.24
N LEU A 149 -11.52 -6.21 1.33
CA LEU A 149 -11.88 -6.46 -0.07
C LEU A 149 -12.30 -7.92 -0.29
N LEU A 150 -11.92 -8.82 0.62
CA LEU A 150 -12.29 -10.24 0.58
C LEU A 150 -13.60 -10.51 1.31
N ARG A 151 -13.96 -9.67 2.30
CA ARG A 151 -15.19 -9.76 3.05
C ARG A 151 -15.78 -8.37 3.32
N PRO A 152 -16.30 -7.66 2.31
CA PRO A 152 -16.78 -6.28 2.45
C PRO A 152 -17.83 -6.09 3.54
N GLU A 153 -18.69 -7.06 3.75
CA GLU A 153 -19.73 -7.04 4.77
C GLU A 153 -19.18 -6.95 6.20
N SER A 154 -17.97 -7.48 6.45
CA SER A 154 -17.36 -7.42 7.78
C SER A 154 -16.97 -6.01 8.19
N THR A 155 -16.68 -5.14 7.22
CA THR A 155 -16.25 -3.77 7.47
C THR A 155 -17.42 -2.79 7.54
N SER A 156 -18.55 -3.09 6.92
CA SER A 156 -19.68 -2.15 6.78
C SER A 156 -20.20 -1.61 8.12
N ALA A 157 -20.14 -2.41 9.18
CA ALA A 157 -20.57 -2.02 10.52
C ALA A 157 -19.62 -1.03 11.22
N PHE A 158 -18.41 -0.82 10.69
CA PHE A 158 -17.37 0.04 11.26
C PHE A 158 -17.18 1.35 10.48
N LEU A 159 -18.00 1.57 9.44
CA LEU A 159 -17.92 2.79 8.65
C LEU A 159 -18.43 3.99 9.46
N THR A 160 -17.59 4.99 9.59
CA THR A 160 -17.92 6.27 10.22
C THR A 160 -17.93 7.40 9.18
N PRO A 161 -18.57 8.55 9.46
CA PRO A 161 -18.46 9.71 8.60
C PRO A 161 -17.00 10.07 8.30
N GLY A 162 -16.64 10.11 7.02
CA GLY A 162 -15.27 10.32 6.52
C GLY A 162 -14.55 9.04 6.07
N ASP A 163 -15.12 7.86 6.33
CA ASP A 163 -14.63 6.58 5.81
C ASP A 163 -15.10 6.29 4.37
N ASP A 164 -15.75 7.24 3.74
CA ASP A 164 -16.17 7.23 2.34
C ASP A 164 -15.00 7.34 1.34
N ARG A 165 -13.77 7.25 1.81
CA ARG A 165 -12.54 7.41 1.01
C ARG A 165 -12.46 6.40 -0.14
N TYR A 166 -12.92 5.18 0.06
CA TYR A 166 -12.96 4.18 -0.99
C TYR A 166 -13.90 4.61 -2.13
N GLU A 167 -15.13 4.99 -1.79
CA GLU A 167 -16.13 5.41 -2.78
C GLU A 167 -15.71 6.70 -3.50
N ARG A 168 -15.14 7.65 -2.77
CA ARG A 168 -14.63 8.90 -3.37
C ARG A 168 -13.48 8.64 -4.33
N ALA A 169 -12.51 7.81 -3.94
CA ALA A 169 -11.41 7.43 -4.83
C ALA A 169 -11.93 6.68 -6.05
N LYS A 170 -12.87 5.75 -5.85
CA LYS A 170 -13.49 4.99 -6.94
C LYS A 170 -14.16 5.90 -7.96
N VAL A 171 -14.98 6.85 -7.52
CA VAL A 171 -15.63 7.83 -8.42
C VAL A 171 -14.59 8.60 -9.23
N LEU A 172 -13.56 9.15 -8.56
CA LEU A 172 -12.51 9.91 -9.23
C LEU A 172 -11.71 9.08 -10.24
N LEU A 173 -11.51 7.79 -9.98
CA LEU A 173 -10.81 6.89 -10.90
C LEU A 173 -11.71 6.44 -12.06
N ASP A 174 -13.00 6.22 -11.82
CA ASP A 174 -13.97 5.83 -12.85
C ASP A 174 -14.22 6.96 -13.86
N GLU A 175 -14.18 8.23 -13.41
CA GLU A 175 -14.33 9.41 -14.27
C GLU A 175 -13.11 9.64 -15.18
N ARG A 176 -11.98 9.00 -14.94
CA ARG A 176 -10.78 9.18 -15.77
C ARG A 176 -10.91 8.42 -17.08
N THR A 177 -10.81 9.17 -18.16
CA THR A 177 -10.78 8.65 -19.53
C THR A 177 -9.47 9.08 -20.17
N GLY A 178 -8.68 8.15 -20.68
CA GLY A 178 -7.39 8.44 -21.30
C GLY A 178 -6.18 8.17 -20.40
N ASP A 179 -5.10 8.88 -20.65
CA ASP A 179 -3.85 8.71 -19.91
C ASP A 179 -4.00 9.21 -18.47
N PHE A 180 -3.38 8.46 -17.57
CA PHE A 180 -3.36 8.77 -16.15
C PHE A 180 -1.92 9.12 -15.75
N SER A 181 -1.74 10.29 -15.17
CA SER A 181 -0.43 10.83 -14.82
C SER A 181 -0.16 10.79 -13.32
N VAL A 182 1.09 11.05 -12.94
CA VAL A 182 1.51 11.29 -11.55
C VAL A 182 0.66 12.41 -10.92
N SER A 183 0.36 13.48 -11.68
CA SER A 183 -0.48 14.57 -11.21
C SER A 183 -1.93 14.15 -10.94
N ASP A 184 -2.47 13.26 -11.75
CA ASP A 184 -3.81 12.69 -11.55
C ASP A 184 -3.85 11.83 -10.29
N ALA A 185 -2.82 11.01 -10.08
CA ALA A 185 -2.68 10.22 -8.87
C ALA A 185 -2.63 11.10 -7.61
N PHE A 186 -1.85 12.17 -7.62
CA PHE A 186 -1.84 13.14 -6.52
C PHE A 186 -3.19 13.82 -6.32
N SER A 187 -3.92 14.10 -7.39
CA SER A 187 -5.27 14.70 -7.29
C SER A 187 -6.24 13.78 -6.56
N VAL A 188 -6.24 12.48 -6.89
CA VAL A 188 -7.03 11.45 -6.20
C VAL A 188 -6.60 11.34 -4.73
N LEU A 189 -5.30 11.16 -4.47
CA LEU A 189 -4.78 10.99 -3.11
C LEU A 189 -5.04 12.20 -2.22
N LYS A 190 -4.91 13.41 -2.77
CA LYS A 190 -5.26 14.66 -2.08
C LYS A 190 -6.73 14.74 -1.72
N ALA A 191 -7.62 14.26 -2.58
CA ALA A 191 -9.06 14.29 -2.34
C ALA A 191 -9.48 13.32 -1.22
N VAL A 192 -8.71 12.24 -0.99
CA VAL A 192 -9.01 11.22 0.02
C VAL A 192 -8.04 11.22 1.21
N ARG A 193 -7.22 12.28 1.35
CA ARG A 193 -6.32 12.41 2.50
C ARG A 193 -7.08 12.55 3.80
N GLN A 194 -6.46 12.15 4.89
CA GLN A 194 -6.98 12.37 6.23
C GLN A 194 -6.37 13.61 6.89
N GLU A 195 -7.13 14.16 7.83
CA GLU A 195 -6.72 15.27 8.70
C GLU A 195 -6.90 14.86 10.18
N GLY A 196 -6.43 15.69 11.12
CA GLY A 196 -6.56 15.42 12.55
C GLY A 196 -5.48 14.47 13.10
N VAL A 197 -5.84 13.65 14.07
CA VAL A 197 -4.92 12.75 14.80
C VAL A 197 -4.27 11.75 13.82
N TRP A 198 -5.08 11.07 13.01
CA TRP A 198 -4.66 10.12 11.99
C TRP A 198 -4.43 10.78 10.63
N ALA A 199 -3.95 12.02 10.62
CA ALA A 199 -3.73 12.72 9.35
C ALA A 199 -2.74 11.99 8.46
N THR A 200 -2.93 12.13 7.15
CA THR A 200 -1.97 11.69 6.14
C THR A 200 -0.64 12.42 6.36
N ARG A 201 0.42 11.68 6.62
CA ARG A 201 1.77 12.21 6.91
C ARG A 201 2.69 12.13 5.71
N VAL A 202 2.52 11.08 4.91
CA VAL A 202 3.28 10.88 3.69
C VAL A 202 2.31 10.46 2.59
N THR A 203 2.41 11.11 1.44
CA THR A 203 1.77 10.66 0.21
C THR A 203 2.87 10.38 -0.79
N PHE A 204 2.92 9.19 -1.38
CA PHE A 204 3.83 8.94 -2.49
C PHE A 204 3.10 8.42 -3.72
N VAL A 205 3.68 8.71 -4.87
CA VAL A 205 3.29 8.19 -6.19
C VAL A 205 4.53 7.66 -6.87
N TYR A 206 4.49 6.42 -7.33
CA TYR A 206 5.52 5.80 -8.16
C TYR A 206 5.02 5.67 -9.59
N SER A 207 5.83 6.07 -10.55
CA SER A 207 5.64 5.85 -11.99
C SER A 207 6.69 4.87 -12.47
N GLU A 208 6.24 3.75 -13.03
CA GLU A 208 7.13 2.74 -13.61
C GLU A 208 7.87 3.30 -14.82
N ARG A 209 7.16 4.01 -15.70
CA ARG A 209 7.76 4.65 -16.89
C ARG A 209 8.87 5.64 -16.56
N GLU A 210 8.67 6.43 -15.48
CA GLU A 210 9.67 7.42 -15.06
C GLU A 210 10.70 6.83 -14.11
N HIS A 211 10.52 5.58 -13.68
CA HIS A 211 11.36 4.88 -12.70
C HIS A 211 11.64 5.76 -11.47
N SER A 212 10.60 6.43 -10.99
CA SER A 212 10.72 7.50 -10.00
C SER A 212 9.57 7.50 -9.00
N VAL A 213 9.90 7.87 -7.77
CA VAL A 213 8.94 8.15 -6.70
C VAL A 213 8.80 9.65 -6.51
N TYR A 214 7.57 10.10 -6.40
CA TYR A 214 7.19 11.45 -6.04
C TYR A 214 6.57 11.43 -4.64
N CYS A 215 7.05 12.27 -3.74
CA CYS A 215 6.66 12.23 -2.35
C CYS A 215 6.23 13.62 -1.85
N VAL A 216 5.20 13.61 -1.02
CA VAL A 216 4.70 14.77 -0.30
C VAL A 216 4.60 14.43 1.17
N GLU A 217 5.18 15.26 2.04
CA GLU A 217 5.03 15.11 3.48
C GLU A 217 4.03 16.11 4.06
N ASN A 218 3.28 15.66 5.08
CA ASN A 218 2.38 16.49 5.88
C ASN A 218 1.35 17.28 5.05
N ASN A 219 0.80 16.64 4.01
CA ASN A 219 -0.21 17.24 3.11
C ASN A 219 0.25 18.53 2.39
N ARG A 220 1.57 18.75 2.27
CA ARG A 220 2.13 19.94 1.59
C ARG A 220 2.23 19.71 0.09
N PHE A 221 1.12 19.49 -0.59
CA PHE A 221 1.05 19.19 -2.02
C PHE A 221 1.66 20.26 -2.96
N GLY A 222 2.02 21.42 -2.43
CA GLY A 222 2.81 22.43 -3.17
C GLY A 222 4.32 22.14 -3.19
N LYS A 223 4.80 21.15 -2.44
CA LYS A 223 6.19 20.75 -2.37
C LYS A 223 6.30 19.24 -2.60
N ILE A 224 6.48 18.86 -3.86
CA ILE A 224 6.67 17.47 -4.27
C ILE A 224 8.18 17.23 -4.41
N GLU A 225 8.70 16.22 -3.73
CA GLU A 225 10.08 15.75 -3.86
C GLU A 225 10.10 14.55 -4.81
N LYS A 226 11.09 14.51 -5.72
CA LYS A 226 11.28 13.42 -6.68
C LYS A 226 12.53 12.63 -6.31
N PHE A 227 12.39 11.32 -6.26
CA PHE A 227 13.45 10.34 -6.06
C PHE A 227 13.49 9.43 -7.28
N ALA A 228 14.57 9.48 -8.04
CA ALA A 228 14.75 8.64 -9.22
C ALA A 228 15.65 7.45 -8.87
N PHE A 229 15.23 6.26 -9.24
CA PHE A 229 16.10 5.09 -9.20
C PHE A 229 17.13 5.17 -10.31
N PRO A 230 18.31 4.55 -10.15
CA PRO A 230 19.29 4.41 -11.24
C PRO A 230 18.63 3.76 -12.47
N GLU A 231 19.10 4.13 -13.66
CA GLU A 231 18.69 3.38 -14.86
C GLU A 231 19.19 1.93 -14.76
N PRO A 232 18.38 0.96 -15.15
CA PRO A 232 18.71 -0.47 -15.06
C PRO A 232 19.89 -0.85 -16.00
#